data_b706b1bc17eea487bb3ec088e4691efb
#
_entry.id   b706b1bc17eea487bb3ec088e4691efb
#
_cell.length_a   1.000
_cell.length_b   1.000
_cell.length_c   1.000
_cell.angle_alpha   90.00
_cell.angle_beta   90.00
_cell.angle_gamma   90.00
#
_symmetry.space_group_name_H-M   'P 1'
#
loop_
_entity.id
_entity.type
_entity.pdbx_description
1 polymer ?
#
loop_
_entity_poly.entity_id
_entity_poly.type
_entity_poly.pdbx_seq_one_letter_code
_entity_poly.pdbx_strand_id
1 'polypeptide(L)'
;YNASKFAVKGYTEALRLELKNTPVTPITVHPGGIKTNIVNSARFYRGTNAGQEHKDVKSLFDRLTFTTPDQAASTILKGVKRKKMKILIGKDAYFYDWAGRWLPESYHRIVDKIMGAEF
;
A
#
# COMPACT_ATOMS: atom_id res chain seq x y z
N TYR A 1 0.36 -5.33 12.11
CA TYR A 1 0.02 -4.40 11.04
C TYR A 1 -0.37 -5.14 9.75
N ASN A 2 0.52 -5.93 9.16
CA ASN A 2 0.25 -6.62 7.87
C ASN A 2 -0.99 -7.51 7.94
N ALA A 3 -1.12 -8.34 8.97
CA ALA A 3 -2.30 -9.19 9.16
C ALA A 3 -3.60 -8.37 9.18
N SER A 4 -3.62 -7.23 9.88
CA SER A 4 -4.81 -6.36 9.93
C SER A 4 -5.16 -5.76 8.57
N LYS A 5 -4.15 -5.39 7.75
CA LYS A 5 -4.38 -4.86 6.41
C LYS A 5 -4.91 -5.93 5.44
N PHE A 6 -4.41 -7.16 5.55
CA PHE A 6 -4.95 -8.28 4.79
C PHE A 6 -6.38 -8.65 5.23
N ALA A 7 -6.67 -8.59 6.53
CA ALA A 7 -8.02 -8.81 7.04
C ALA A 7 -9.02 -7.79 6.46
N VAL A 8 -8.67 -6.49 6.42
CA VAL A 8 -9.51 -5.45 5.79
C VAL A 8 -9.76 -5.76 4.31
N LYS A 9 -8.73 -6.19 3.57
CA LYS A 9 -8.86 -6.57 2.16
C LYS A 9 -9.85 -7.75 2.01
N GLY A 10 -9.61 -8.85 2.72
CA GLY A 10 -10.45 -10.05 2.64
C GLY A 10 -11.90 -9.77 3.06
N TYR A 11 -12.10 -9.03 4.15
CA TYR A 11 -13.41 -8.60 4.59
C TYR A 11 -14.15 -7.78 3.53
N THR A 12 -13.47 -6.81 2.90
CA THR A 12 -14.09 -5.98 1.85
C THR A 12 -14.45 -6.81 0.61
N GLU A 13 -13.64 -7.82 0.27
CA GLU A 13 -13.93 -8.74 -0.84
C GLU A 13 -15.17 -9.62 -0.54
N ALA A 14 -15.29 -10.14 0.68
CA ALA A 14 -16.47 -10.89 1.14
C ALA A 14 -17.72 -10.00 1.14
N LEU A 15 -17.64 -8.82 1.74
CA LEU A 15 -18.73 -7.85 1.79
C LEU A 15 -19.25 -7.47 0.39
N ARG A 16 -18.38 -7.45 -0.61
CA ARG A 16 -18.77 -7.21 -2.00
C ARG A 16 -19.67 -8.30 -2.55
N LEU A 17 -19.42 -9.55 -2.19
CA LEU A 17 -20.27 -10.68 -2.59
C LEU A 17 -21.64 -10.62 -1.93
N GLU A 18 -21.67 -10.28 -0.65
CA GLU A 18 -22.92 -10.11 0.10
C GLU A 18 -23.80 -9.00 -0.45
N LEU A 19 -23.19 -7.87 -0.83
CA LEU A 19 -23.87 -6.68 -1.29
C LEU A 19 -24.13 -6.63 -2.81
N LYS A 20 -23.85 -7.72 -3.55
CA LYS A 20 -23.89 -7.72 -5.03
C LYS A 20 -25.24 -7.32 -5.62
N ASN A 21 -26.35 -7.56 -4.88
CA ASN A 21 -27.71 -7.23 -5.30
C ASN A 21 -28.22 -5.90 -4.69
N THR A 22 -27.34 -5.07 -4.17
CA THR A 22 -27.65 -3.76 -3.58
C THR A 22 -26.96 -2.65 -4.37
N PRO A 23 -27.37 -1.39 -4.21
CA PRO A 23 -26.68 -0.25 -4.82
C PRO A 23 -25.32 0.06 -4.19
N VAL A 24 -24.92 -0.63 -3.13
CA VAL A 24 -23.68 -0.40 -2.38
C VAL A 24 -22.52 -1.16 -3.03
N THR A 25 -21.42 -0.46 -3.27
CA THR A 25 -20.21 -1.05 -3.86
C THR A 25 -19.01 -0.84 -2.93
N PRO A 26 -18.60 -1.84 -2.17
CA PRO A 26 -17.36 -1.77 -1.37
C PRO A 26 -16.13 -1.68 -2.27
N ILE A 27 -15.25 -0.75 -1.95
CA ILE A 27 -14.04 -0.48 -2.74
C ILE A 27 -12.81 -0.60 -1.83
N THR A 28 -11.83 -1.41 -2.25
CA THR A 28 -10.52 -1.43 -1.60
C THR A 28 -9.59 -0.42 -2.25
N VAL A 29 -8.92 0.38 -1.43
CA VAL A 29 -7.86 1.29 -1.86
C VAL A 29 -6.52 0.74 -1.40
N HIS A 30 -5.59 0.57 -2.35
CA HIS A 30 -4.24 0.07 -2.11
C HIS A 30 -3.24 1.17 -2.46
N PRO A 31 -2.87 2.01 -1.49
CA PRO A 31 -1.86 3.03 -1.71
C PRO A 31 -0.47 2.39 -1.74
N GLY A 32 0.36 2.84 -2.68
CA GLY A 32 1.81 2.71 -2.60
C GLY A 32 2.42 3.83 -1.77
N GLY A 33 3.62 4.26 -2.10
CA GLY A 33 4.28 5.35 -1.42
C GLY A 33 3.60 6.70 -1.67
N ILE A 34 2.95 7.25 -0.65
CA ILE A 34 2.34 8.59 -0.68
C ILE A 34 3.16 9.52 0.22
N LYS A 35 3.53 10.69 -0.29
CA LYS A 35 4.26 11.73 0.46
C LYS A 35 3.39 12.27 1.58
N THR A 36 3.51 11.68 2.76
CA THR A 36 2.79 12.08 3.97
C THR A 36 3.74 12.16 5.15
N ASN A 37 3.28 12.73 6.24
CA ASN A 37 4.08 12.85 7.47
C ASN A 37 4.11 11.57 8.31
N ILE A 38 3.65 10.44 7.77
CA ILE A 38 3.49 9.19 8.52
C ILE A 38 4.79 8.68 9.13
N VAL A 39 5.90 8.77 8.40
CA VAL A 39 7.21 8.32 8.90
C VAL A 39 7.71 9.21 10.03
N ASN A 40 7.52 10.53 9.92
CA ASN A 40 7.91 11.45 10.98
C ASN A 40 7.08 11.27 12.26
N SER A 41 5.84 10.78 12.13
CA SER A 41 4.93 10.50 13.26
C SER A 41 5.04 9.06 13.76
N ALA A 42 5.81 8.19 13.10
CA ALA A 42 5.98 6.80 13.48
C ALA A 42 6.84 6.69 14.74
N ARG A 43 6.46 5.78 15.64
CA ARG A 43 7.24 5.42 16.82
C ARG A 43 8.03 4.14 16.52
N PHE A 44 9.34 4.22 16.59
CA PHE A 44 10.23 3.07 16.43
C PHE A 44 10.62 2.55 17.80
N TYR A 45 10.34 1.29 18.10
CA TYR A 45 10.53 0.68 19.42
C TYR A 45 11.72 -0.28 19.46
N ARG A 46 12.48 -0.43 18.37
CA ARG A 46 13.60 -1.37 18.29
C ARG A 46 14.95 -0.68 18.52
N GLY A 47 15.69 -1.22 19.49
CA GLY A 47 17.15 -1.14 19.60
C GLY A 47 17.74 0.18 20.11
N THR A 48 19.03 0.11 20.44
CA THR A 48 19.88 1.24 20.85
C THR A 48 20.12 2.27 19.74
N ASN A 49 19.80 1.94 18.49
CA ASN A 49 20.03 2.77 17.29
C ASN A 49 18.75 3.32 16.65
N ALA A 50 17.67 3.42 17.42
CA ALA A 50 16.36 3.86 16.91
C ALA A 50 16.38 5.19 16.13
N GLY A 51 17.31 6.09 16.47
CA GLY A 51 17.49 7.37 15.76
C GLY A 51 18.12 7.22 14.37
N GLN A 52 19.02 6.25 14.18
CA GLN A 52 19.64 5.95 12.90
C GLN A 52 18.67 5.20 11.99
N GLU A 53 18.01 4.17 12.52
CA GLU A 53 16.95 3.44 11.81
C GLU A 53 15.84 4.36 11.32
N HIS A 54 15.44 5.35 12.11
CA HIS A 54 14.45 6.34 11.70
C HIS A 54 14.92 7.18 10.51
N LYS A 55 16.19 7.62 10.48
CA LYS A 55 16.76 8.38 9.37
C LYS A 55 16.84 7.54 8.09
N ASP A 56 17.24 6.29 8.22
CA ASP A 56 17.41 5.36 7.09
C ASP A 56 16.03 5.02 6.49
N VAL A 57 15.05 4.70 7.32
CA VAL A 57 13.65 4.48 6.90
C VAL A 57 13.07 5.72 6.25
N LYS A 58 13.33 6.91 6.81
CA LYS A 58 12.86 8.17 6.22
C LYS A 58 13.48 8.42 4.84
N SER A 59 14.80 8.23 4.70
CA SER A 59 15.48 8.43 3.42
C SER A 59 14.98 7.45 2.34
N LEU A 60 14.75 6.21 2.71
CA LEU A 60 14.17 5.20 1.84
C LEU A 60 12.73 5.55 1.46
N PHE A 61 11.93 5.97 2.43
CA PHE A 61 10.55 6.41 2.19
C PHE A 61 10.50 7.59 1.23
N ASP A 62 11.32 8.61 1.42
CA ASP A 62 11.38 9.79 0.56
C ASP A 62 11.79 9.43 -0.88
N ARG A 63 12.63 8.42 -1.06
CA ARG A 63 13.04 7.90 -2.37
C ARG A 63 11.95 7.10 -3.08
N LEU A 64 11.11 6.42 -2.33
CA LEU A 64 10.06 5.53 -2.87
C LEU A 64 8.69 6.21 -2.99
N THR A 65 8.50 7.39 -2.39
CA THR A 65 7.21 8.09 -2.40
C THR A 65 7.18 9.16 -3.49
N PHE A 66 6.46 8.89 -4.56
CA PHE A 66 6.31 9.82 -5.70
C PHE A 66 4.93 10.45 -5.77
N THR A 67 3.92 9.89 -5.09
CA THR A 67 2.54 10.33 -5.17
C THR A 67 2.23 11.37 -4.09
N THR A 68 1.66 12.50 -4.47
CA THR A 68 1.17 13.49 -3.50
C THR A 68 -0.19 13.09 -2.93
N PRO A 69 -0.59 13.59 -1.74
CA PRO A 69 -1.93 13.37 -1.19
C PRO A 69 -3.05 13.78 -2.13
N ASP A 70 -2.90 14.92 -2.84
CA ASP A 70 -3.90 15.41 -3.79
C ASP A 70 -4.05 14.50 -5.01
N GLN A 71 -2.93 13.98 -5.53
CA GLN A 71 -2.95 12.98 -6.61
C GLN A 71 -3.63 11.69 -6.15
N ALA A 72 -3.36 11.26 -4.92
CA ALA A 72 -4.01 10.09 -4.33
C ALA A 72 -5.51 10.30 -4.20
N ALA A 73 -5.95 11.42 -3.65
CA ALA A 73 -7.37 11.78 -3.52
C ALA A 73 -8.07 11.83 -4.88
N SER A 74 -7.46 12.48 -5.87
CA SER A 74 -7.99 12.54 -7.24
C SER A 74 -8.16 11.13 -7.85
N THR A 75 -7.18 10.24 -7.62
CA THR A 75 -7.22 8.86 -8.11
C THR A 75 -8.35 8.07 -7.45
N ILE A 76 -8.56 8.25 -6.13
CA ILE A 76 -9.65 7.64 -5.39
C ILE A 76 -11.00 8.10 -5.95
N LEU A 77 -11.21 9.42 -6.06
CA LEU A 77 -12.46 9.98 -6.56
C LEU A 77 -12.80 9.50 -7.98
N LYS A 78 -11.79 9.44 -8.86
CA LYS A 78 -11.97 8.88 -10.22
C LYS A 78 -12.32 7.39 -10.18
N GLY A 79 -11.73 6.64 -9.27
CA GLY A 79 -12.01 5.22 -9.09
C GLY A 79 -13.43 4.97 -8.57
N VAL A 80 -13.87 5.76 -7.59
CA VAL A 80 -15.23 5.72 -7.04
C VAL A 80 -16.27 6.04 -8.12
N LYS A 81 -16.08 7.14 -8.87
CA LYS A 81 -16.98 7.52 -9.98
C LYS A 81 -17.10 6.41 -11.03
N ARG A 82 -16.05 5.64 -11.26
CA ARG A 82 -16.03 4.52 -12.20
C ARG A 82 -16.45 3.19 -11.59
N LYS A 83 -16.91 3.17 -10.34
CA LYS A 83 -17.30 1.97 -9.59
C LYS A 83 -16.22 0.87 -9.61
N LYS A 84 -14.95 1.26 -9.55
CA LYS A 84 -13.85 0.30 -9.51
C LYS A 84 -13.87 -0.45 -8.18
N MET A 85 -13.75 -1.76 -8.23
CA MET A 85 -13.71 -2.61 -7.03
C MET A 85 -12.40 -2.48 -6.27
N LYS A 86 -11.31 -2.14 -6.98
CA LYS A 86 -9.96 -1.99 -6.45
C LYS A 86 -9.31 -0.75 -7.05
N ILE A 87 -8.75 0.09 -6.21
CA ILE A 87 -8.04 1.31 -6.62
C ILE A 87 -6.60 1.19 -6.16
N LEU A 88 -5.67 1.17 -7.12
CA LEU A 88 -4.24 1.22 -6.89
C LEU A 88 -3.76 2.65 -7.04
N ILE A 89 -2.89 3.12 -6.14
CA ILE A 89 -2.35 4.47 -6.14
C ILE A 89 -0.82 4.39 -6.15
N GLY A 90 -0.21 4.98 -7.18
CA GLY A 90 1.24 4.95 -7.38
C GLY A 90 1.68 3.78 -8.25
N LYS A 91 2.79 3.97 -8.98
CA LYS A 91 3.35 2.96 -9.89
C LYS A 91 3.82 1.71 -9.14
N ASP A 92 4.32 1.90 -7.95
CA ASP A 92 4.74 0.86 -7.01
C ASP A 92 3.57 -0.06 -6.63
N ALA A 93 2.39 0.49 -6.31
CA ALA A 93 1.21 -0.31 -6.02
C ALA A 93 0.80 -1.21 -7.22
N TYR A 94 0.89 -0.68 -8.44
CA TYR A 94 0.64 -1.48 -9.65
C TYR A 94 1.69 -2.57 -9.82
N PHE A 95 2.96 -2.26 -9.58
CA PHE A 95 4.03 -3.25 -9.67
C PHE A 95 3.84 -4.39 -8.67
N TYR A 96 3.59 -4.08 -7.39
CA TYR A 96 3.37 -5.09 -6.36
C TYR A 96 2.12 -5.93 -6.61
N ASP A 97 1.03 -5.31 -7.09
CA ASP A 97 -0.19 -6.05 -7.43
C ASP A 97 0.04 -7.01 -8.60
N TRP A 98 0.74 -6.57 -9.62
CA TRP A 98 1.11 -7.40 -10.76
C TRP A 98 2.05 -8.54 -10.35
N ALA A 99 3.13 -8.22 -9.63
CA ALA A 99 4.11 -9.21 -9.19
C ALA A 99 3.49 -10.28 -8.29
N GLY A 100 2.66 -9.90 -7.33
CA GLY A 100 1.98 -10.83 -6.44
C GLY A 100 0.96 -11.73 -7.16
N ARG A 101 0.42 -11.31 -8.32
CA ARG A 101 -0.51 -12.13 -9.12
C ARG A 101 0.19 -13.14 -10.02
N TRP A 102 1.28 -12.72 -10.66
CA TRP A 102 1.94 -13.52 -11.69
C TRP A 102 3.16 -14.28 -11.18
N LEU A 103 3.73 -13.84 -10.05
CA LEU A 103 4.92 -14.42 -9.43
C LEU A 103 4.69 -14.72 -7.94
N PRO A 104 3.64 -15.44 -7.54
CA PRO A 104 3.24 -15.57 -6.13
C PRO A 104 4.33 -16.17 -5.24
N GLU A 105 5.17 -17.05 -5.78
CA GLU A 105 6.26 -17.71 -5.04
C GLU A 105 7.60 -16.98 -5.14
N SER A 106 7.77 -16.09 -6.13
CA SER A 106 9.07 -15.51 -6.45
C SER A 106 9.13 -13.99 -6.25
N TYR A 107 7.97 -13.31 -6.12
CA TYR A 107 7.95 -11.86 -6.06
C TYR A 107 8.76 -11.28 -4.90
N HIS A 108 8.84 -11.98 -3.76
CA HIS A 108 9.62 -11.55 -2.60
C HIS A 108 11.12 -11.43 -2.94
N ARG A 109 11.69 -12.34 -3.76
CA ARG A 109 13.09 -12.25 -4.20
C ARG A 109 13.36 -11.01 -5.04
N ILE A 110 12.36 -10.59 -5.83
CA ILE A 110 12.45 -9.38 -6.65
C ILE A 110 12.36 -8.15 -5.76
N VAL A 111 11.44 -8.17 -4.79
CA VAL A 111 11.28 -7.10 -3.80
C VAL A 111 12.55 -6.92 -2.98
N ASP A 112 13.12 -7.99 -2.45
CA ASP A 112 14.36 -7.96 -1.68
C ASP A 112 15.50 -7.34 -2.49
N LYS A 113 15.64 -7.73 -3.76
CA LYS A 113 16.66 -7.18 -4.66
C LYS A 113 16.47 -5.68 -4.97
N ILE A 114 15.21 -5.23 -5.09
CA ILE A 114 14.88 -3.82 -5.38
C ILE A 114 15.03 -2.95 -4.14
N MET A 115 14.61 -3.46 -2.99
CA MET A 115 14.63 -2.70 -1.74
C MET A 115 16.00 -2.72 -1.06
N GLY A 116 16.92 -3.57 -1.53
CA GLY A 116 18.25 -3.72 -0.91
C GLY A 116 18.15 -4.18 0.54
N ALA A 117 17.12 -4.93 0.85
CA ALA A 117 16.75 -5.22 2.21
C ALA A 117 17.67 -6.29 2.81
N GLU A 118 18.54 -5.87 3.68
CA GLU A 118 18.90 -6.62 4.87
C GLU A 118 17.70 -6.49 5.84
N PHE A 119 16.78 -7.45 5.80
CA PHE A 119 15.81 -7.66 6.86
C PHE A 119 16.31 -8.75 7.80
#